data_4b1e1faf76b32ddbd99ff12c2e86e074
#
_entry.id   4b1e1faf76b32ddbd99ff12c2e86e074
#
_cell.length_a   1.000
_cell.length_b   1.000
_cell.length_c   1.000
_cell.angle_alpha   90.00
_cell.angle_beta   90.00
_cell.angle_gamma   90.00
#
_symmetry.space_group_name_H-M   'P 1'
#
loop_
_entity.id
_entity.type
_entity.pdbx_description
1 polymer ?
#
loop_
_entity_poly.entity_id
_entity_poly.type
_entity_poly.pdbx_seq_one_letter_code
_entity_poly.pdbx_strand_id
1 'polypeptide(L)'
;DGATIVEALEKGYEVKIKIYKEDATIDNSTAGQMSSFTSWGSGQALELKPEITAPGGNIWSTVAGGSNTGGEVYTGSYAMMSGTSMATPHMSGIGLLVREYINKQATFEGISSKEVSDLVSQLLVSTAVPQKDENGVYYSPRQQGSGLVNTDAAMTTPAYITVDGQTVGKLEFGDDPEKTGVYDINFNLNNMSSDELKYNVEVVLMRPDTNTVESTWGKREVIADNDVVIKTFNLGKIRVAPNSSTSFNKSVSLKKAQKKELNKIFENGTYIEGYVILTDATKKGNPDLGLPMLAFYGDWTKSPIFDSATWLDEPQDDITAINNENSLYTSIIGSTQISDIYGVIGYLPLGLNAFDANALNNPIVYHKENITLSPNGDEYFDRIDYSELYQLRDAKLLVFEVKDDETGEVYMRDWASYSYRSTYDSGYVTFVPFSLYGTYPTWYGTDMDGQVLPSGTKCTYTITAYGEGEYG
;
A
#
# COMPACT_ATOMS: atom_id res chain seq x y z
N ASP A 1 10.92 -17.05 28.84
CA ASP A 1 9.58 -16.67 28.40
C ASP A 1 8.60 -17.02 29.52
N GLY A 2 7.47 -16.30 29.62
CA GLY A 2 6.53 -16.46 30.76
C GLY A 2 5.97 -17.87 30.88
N ALA A 3 5.67 -18.54 29.78
CA ALA A 3 5.15 -19.90 29.78
C ALA A 3 6.16 -20.90 30.36
N THR A 4 7.44 -20.77 30.01
CA THR A 4 8.53 -21.59 30.55
C THR A 4 8.71 -21.42 32.07
N ILE A 5 8.52 -20.18 32.55
CA ILE A 5 8.57 -19.88 33.99
C ILE A 5 7.38 -20.52 34.70
N VAL A 6 6.17 -20.40 34.17
CA VAL A 6 4.97 -21.01 34.74
C VAL A 6 5.10 -22.53 34.79
N GLU A 7 5.53 -23.17 33.71
CA GLU A 7 5.75 -24.62 33.64
C GLU A 7 6.81 -25.11 34.67
N ALA A 8 7.87 -24.33 34.85
CA ALA A 8 8.90 -24.66 35.85
C ALA A 8 8.33 -24.57 37.27
N LEU A 9 7.54 -23.55 37.57
CA LEU A 9 6.89 -23.40 38.89
C LEU A 9 5.87 -24.51 39.16
N GLU A 10 5.05 -24.88 38.15
CA GLU A 10 4.10 -25.99 38.27
C GLU A 10 4.78 -27.34 38.50
N LYS A 11 5.98 -27.52 37.96
CA LYS A 11 6.83 -28.70 38.21
C LYS A 11 7.59 -28.65 39.55
N GLY A 12 7.38 -27.60 40.36
CA GLY A 12 7.97 -27.43 41.65
C GLY A 12 9.45 -26.98 41.64
N TYR A 13 9.93 -26.44 40.51
CA TYR A 13 11.26 -25.88 40.44
C TYR A 13 11.33 -24.49 41.08
N GLU A 14 12.44 -24.17 41.75
CA GLU A 14 12.72 -22.80 42.20
C GLU A 14 13.16 -21.95 40.99
N VAL A 15 12.40 -20.92 40.68
CA VAL A 15 12.72 -19.98 39.61
C VAL A 15 13.34 -18.72 40.21
N LYS A 16 14.57 -18.41 39.85
CA LYS A 16 15.28 -17.19 40.27
C LYS A 16 15.35 -16.20 39.11
N ILE A 17 14.81 -14.98 39.34
CA ILE A 17 14.89 -13.88 38.40
C ILE A 17 15.99 -12.93 38.86
N LYS A 18 16.92 -12.60 37.98
CA LYS A 18 17.95 -11.58 38.22
C LYS A 18 17.61 -10.37 37.36
N ILE A 19 17.33 -9.24 37.99
CA ILE A 19 17.16 -7.96 37.34
C ILE A 19 18.52 -7.28 37.28
N TYR A 20 19.01 -7.01 36.07
CA TYR A 20 20.24 -6.28 35.87
C TYR A 20 19.95 -4.79 35.89
N LYS A 21 20.87 -3.97 36.42
CA LYS A 21 20.79 -2.51 36.40
C LYS A 21 21.37 -1.92 35.10
N GLU A 22 21.96 -2.75 34.27
CA GLU A 22 22.56 -2.36 33.00
C GLU A 22 21.49 -2.49 31.90
N ASP A 23 21.51 -1.55 30.98
CA ASP A 23 20.62 -1.59 29.82
C ASP A 23 20.95 -2.83 28.97
N ALA A 24 19.93 -3.60 28.63
CA ALA A 24 20.05 -4.68 27.67
C ALA A 24 19.97 -4.11 26.26
N THR A 25 21.02 -4.30 25.47
CA THR A 25 20.94 -4.04 24.03
C THR A 25 20.24 -5.22 23.38
N ILE A 26 19.09 -4.96 22.76
CA ILE A 26 18.37 -5.94 21.94
C ILE A 26 18.67 -5.61 20.49
N ASP A 27 19.24 -6.57 19.76
CA ASP A 27 19.40 -6.41 18.32
C ASP A 27 18.01 -6.36 17.66
N ASN A 28 17.78 -5.27 16.94
CA ASN A 28 16.58 -5.13 16.12
C ASN A 28 16.89 -5.62 14.71
N SER A 29 16.53 -6.87 14.42
CA SER A 29 16.77 -7.49 13.12
C SER A 29 16.02 -6.83 11.95
N THR A 30 15.02 -6.01 12.24
CA THR A 30 14.26 -5.27 11.24
C THR A 30 14.68 -3.79 11.13
N ALA A 31 15.74 -3.38 11.84
CA ALA A 31 16.24 -2.02 11.75
C ALA A 31 16.71 -1.70 10.32
N GLY A 32 16.26 -0.56 9.80
CA GLY A 32 16.56 -0.11 8.44
C GLY A 32 15.73 -0.78 7.34
N GLN A 33 14.79 -1.65 7.70
CA GLN A 33 13.84 -2.24 6.75
C GLN A 33 12.52 -1.47 6.75
N MET A 34 11.79 -1.58 5.63
CA MET A 34 10.42 -1.08 5.57
C MET A 34 9.52 -1.94 6.45
N SER A 35 8.65 -1.29 7.22
CA SER A 35 7.67 -2.03 8.03
C SER A 35 6.57 -2.61 7.13
N SER A 36 6.12 -3.83 7.43
CA SER A 36 5.07 -4.52 6.67
C SER A 36 3.75 -3.72 6.62
N PHE A 37 3.45 -2.98 7.68
CA PHE A 37 2.24 -2.17 7.80
C PHE A 37 2.30 -0.84 7.02
N THR A 38 3.39 -0.52 6.32
CA THR A 38 3.46 0.71 5.52
C THR A 38 2.42 0.72 4.42
N SER A 39 1.81 1.90 4.20
CA SER A 39 0.84 2.04 3.10
C SER A 39 1.57 2.09 1.75
N TRP A 40 0.94 1.49 0.73
CA TRP A 40 1.45 1.48 -0.63
C TRP A 40 0.69 2.49 -1.51
N GLY A 41 1.39 3.29 -2.29
CA GLY A 41 0.86 3.98 -3.48
C GLY A 41 0.69 2.98 -4.65
N SER A 42 0.23 3.37 -5.78
CA SER A 42 -0.04 4.71 -6.25
C SER A 42 -1.41 5.22 -5.76
N GLY A 43 -1.65 6.53 -5.91
CA GLY A 43 -2.99 7.05 -5.90
C GLY A 43 -3.83 6.61 -7.10
N GLN A 44 -5.11 7.02 -7.13
CA GLN A 44 -6.08 6.59 -8.15
C GLN A 44 -5.69 7.01 -9.57
N ALA A 45 -5.11 8.22 -9.72
CA ALA A 45 -4.62 8.76 -10.99
C ALA A 45 -3.11 8.56 -11.18
N LEU A 46 -2.55 7.50 -10.63
CA LEU A 46 -1.12 7.17 -10.69
C LEU A 46 -0.20 8.18 -10.01
N GLU A 47 -0.70 8.93 -9.03
CA GLU A 47 0.15 9.80 -8.22
C GLU A 47 1.10 8.97 -7.37
N LEU A 48 2.35 9.38 -7.33
CA LEU A 48 3.36 8.76 -6.48
C LEU A 48 3.14 9.16 -5.02
N LYS A 49 2.78 8.18 -4.21
CA LYS A 49 2.62 8.25 -2.76
C LYS A 49 3.24 7.00 -2.13
N PRO A 50 3.74 7.12 -0.89
CA PRO A 50 4.02 8.31 -0.11
C PRO A 50 5.13 9.18 -0.74
N GLU A 51 5.37 10.40 -0.25
CA GLU A 51 6.48 11.23 -0.70
C GLU A 51 7.81 10.87 -0.04
N ILE A 52 7.77 10.46 1.25
CA ILE A 52 8.96 10.22 2.06
C ILE A 52 8.67 9.25 3.19
N THR A 53 9.69 8.59 3.69
CA THR A 53 9.62 7.64 4.81
C THR A 53 10.31 8.20 6.05
N ALA A 54 9.75 7.88 7.21
CA ALA A 54 10.35 8.17 8.53
C ALA A 54 10.21 6.95 9.45
N PRO A 55 11.03 6.86 10.53
CA PRO A 55 10.91 5.79 11.50
C PRO A 55 9.51 5.71 12.11
N GLY A 56 8.89 4.53 12.01
CA GLY A 56 7.53 4.28 12.50
C GLY A 56 7.38 2.95 13.21
N GLY A 57 8.38 2.06 13.14
CA GLY A 57 8.38 0.76 13.79
C GLY A 57 9.12 0.78 15.13
N ASN A 58 8.52 0.21 16.18
CA ASN A 58 9.07 0.08 17.52
C ASN A 58 9.56 1.42 18.10
N ILE A 59 8.75 2.44 18.00
CA ILE A 59 9.06 3.78 18.47
C ILE A 59 8.77 3.89 19.97
N TRP A 60 9.83 4.11 20.75
CA TRP A 60 9.75 4.40 22.18
C TRP A 60 9.59 5.91 22.37
N SER A 61 8.46 6.36 22.89
CA SER A 61 8.19 7.79 23.06
C SER A 61 7.23 8.05 24.21
N THR A 62 7.08 9.32 24.56
CA THR A 62 6.11 9.78 25.56
C THR A 62 4.69 9.52 25.09
N VAL A 63 3.84 9.10 25.99
CA VAL A 63 2.40 9.00 25.77
C VAL A 63 1.69 10.05 26.62
N ALA A 64 0.60 10.59 26.09
CA ALA A 64 -0.29 11.44 26.88
C ALA A 64 -0.75 10.66 28.11
N GLY A 65 -0.69 11.27 29.27
CA GLY A 65 -1.20 10.65 30.50
C GLY A 65 -2.64 10.24 30.31
N GLY A 66 -2.86 8.96 30.01
CA GLY A 66 -4.19 8.38 29.83
C GLY A 66 -4.70 7.85 31.13
N SER A 67 -5.96 8.09 31.43
CA SER A 67 -6.65 7.34 32.46
C SER A 67 -6.87 5.93 31.93
N ASN A 68 -6.19 4.97 32.47
CA ASN A 68 -6.73 3.61 32.46
C ASN A 68 -7.99 3.57 33.31
N THR A 69 -8.80 2.56 33.11
CA THR A 69 -10.10 2.29 33.74
C THR A 69 -10.22 2.51 35.26
N GLY A 70 -9.20 3.06 35.92
CA GLY A 70 -9.15 3.41 37.34
C GLY A 70 -9.03 4.90 37.68
N GLY A 71 -9.00 5.80 36.70
CA GLY A 71 -8.99 7.25 36.95
C GLY A 71 -7.64 7.85 37.38
N GLU A 72 -6.56 7.09 37.42
CA GLU A 72 -5.23 7.63 37.71
C GLU A 72 -4.59 8.23 36.44
N VAL A 73 -4.15 9.48 36.56
CA VAL A 73 -3.40 10.20 35.52
C VAL A 73 -1.91 9.91 35.71
N TYR A 74 -1.34 9.10 34.84
CA TYR A 74 0.10 8.89 34.83
C TYR A 74 0.80 10.05 34.12
N THR A 75 1.55 10.84 34.85
CA THR A 75 2.46 11.85 34.30
C THR A 75 3.83 11.24 34.07
N GLY A 76 4.41 11.44 32.86
CA GLY A 76 5.73 10.93 32.52
C GLY A 76 5.74 9.46 32.04
N SER A 77 4.64 9.00 31.47
CA SER A 77 4.55 7.67 30.87
C SER A 77 5.23 7.59 29.50
N TYR A 78 5.80 6.46 29.20
CA TYR A 78 6.40 6.10 27.92
C TYR A 78 5.82 4.78 27.45
N ALA A 79 5.68 4.64 26.14
CA ALA A 79 5.27 3.38 25.52
C ALA A 79 6.03 3.16 24.21
N MET A 80 6.12 1.89 23.83
CA MET A 80 6.57 1.49 22.52
C MET A 80 5.35 1.30 21.62
N MET A 81 5.34 1.99 20.48
CA MET A 81 4.28 1.92 19.50
C MET A 81 4.85 1.79 18.10
N SER A 82 4.10 1.13 17.20
CA SER A 82 4.44 1.01 15.80
C SER A 82 3.26 1.48 14.95
N GLY A 83 3.56 2.12 13.83
CA GLY A 83 2.57 2.59 12.87
C GLY A 83 3.06 3.76 12.04
N THR A 84 2.44 4.00 10.90
CA THR A 84 2.60 5.24 10.13
C THR A 84 2.18 6.46 10.96
N SER A 85 1.31 6.25 11.96
CA SER A 85 0.94 7.25 12.98
C SER A 85 2.11 7.69 13.86
N MET A 86 3.20 6.92 13.97
CA MET A 86 4.44 7.29 14.66
C MET A 86 5.44 7.93 13.69
N ALA A 87 5.44 7.53 12.42
CA ALA A 87 6.27 8.16 11.39
C ALA A 87 5.84 9.61 11.09
N THR A 88 4.55 9.88 11.05
CA THR A 88 4.00 11.22 10.74
C THR A 88 4.47 12.32 11.71
N PRO A 89 4.34 12.20 13.04
CA PRO A 89 4.86 13.19 13.97
C PRO A 89 6.40 13.30 13.94
N HIS A 90 7.10 12.22 13.61
CA HIS A 90 8.53 12.26 13.36
C HIS A 90 8.85 13.24 12.23
N MET A 91 8.14 13.09 11.08
CA MET A 91 8.28 14.01 9.96
C MET A 91 7.89 15.45 10.33
N SER A 92 6.84 15.64 11.12
CA SER A 92 6.42 16.97 11.58
C SER A 92 7.52 17.65 12.40
N GLY A 93 8.15 16.91 13.31
CA GLY A 93 9.29 17.41 14.10
C GLY A 93 10.50 17.76 13.24
N ILE A 94 10.86 16.89 12.31
CA ILE A 94 11.97 17.11 11.37
C ILE A 94 11.67 18.33 10.47
N GLY A 95 10.45 18.44 9.95
CA GLY A 95 10.03 19.60 9.15
C GLY A 95 10.18 20.93 9.91
N LEU A 96 9.86 20.94 11.21
CA LEU A 96 10.07 22.11 12.06
C LEU A 96 11.55 22.46 12.23
N LEU A 97 12.42 21.46 12.42
CA LEU A 97 13.87 21.69 12.53
C LEU A 97 14.45 22.27 11.24
N VAL A 98 14.10 21.71 10.08
CA VAL A 98 14.55 22.21 8.78
C VAL A 98 13.99 23.62 8.53
N ARG A 99 12.73 23.88 8.88
CA ARG A 99 12.14 25.23 8.80
C ARG A 99 12.87 26.24 9.67
N GLU A 100 13.19 25.86 10.90
CA GLU A 100 13.98 26.72 11.80
C GLU A 100 15.37 27.02 11.22
N TYR A 101 16.01 25.99 10.66
CA TYR A 101 17.30 26.13 9.98
C TYR A 101 17.22 27.13 8.83
N ILE A 102 16.25 26.98 7.91
CA ILE A 102 16.05 27.90 6.78
C ILE A 102 15.86 29.34 7.28
N ASN A 103 15.00 29.54 8.26
CA ASN A 103 14.70 30.89 8.82
C ASN A 103 15.91 31.59 9.47
N LYS A 104 16.94 30.82 9.85
CA LYS A 104 18.19 31.35 10.43
C LYS A 104 19.25 31.64 9.36
N GLN A 105 19.06 31.23 8.11
CA GLN A 105 20.04 31.47 7.04
C GLN A 105 19.79 32.82 6.35
N ALA A 106 20.80 33.68 6.32
CA ALA A 106 20.72 34.97 5.62
C ALA A 106 20.38 34.82 4.11
N THR A 107 20.75 33.71 3.50
CA THR A 107 20.44 33.40 2.09
C THR A 107 18.93 33.35 1.80
N PHE A 108 18.12 33.07 2.83
CA PHE A 108 16.66 32.93 2.70
C PHE A 108 15.91 34.10 3.37
N GLU A 109 16.60 35.19 3.71
CA GLU A 109 15.95 36.36 4.29
C GLU A 109 14.95 36.98 3.31
N GLY A 110 13.72 37.21 3.78
CA GLY A 110 12.66 37.85 2.99
C GLY A 110 11.80 36.94 2.10
N ILE A 111 12.06 35.61 2.04
CA ILE A 111 11.17 34.69 1.35
C ILE A 111 9.85 34.51 2.13
N SER A 112 8.75 34.28 1.42
CA SER A 112 7.44 34.08 2.03
C SER A 112 7.33 32.77 2.82
N SER A 113 6.37 32.70 3.73
CA SER A 113 6.10 31.44 4.47
C SER A 113 5.77 30.26 3.57
N LYS A 114 5.17 30.51 2.38
CA LYS A 114 4.91 29.46 1.39
C LYS A 114 6.23 28.95 0.79
N GLU A 115 7.10 29.86 0.35
CA GLU A 115 8.41 29.49 -0.20
C GLU A 115 9.28 28.75 0.82
N VAL A 116 9.23 29.12 2.10
CA VAL A 116 9.88 28.37 3.18
C VAL A 116 9.30 26.95 3.28
N SER A 117 7.98 26.79 3.21
CA SER A 117 7.32 25.48 3.27
C SER A 117 7.68 24.59 2.07
N ASP A 118 7.66 25.19 0.88
CA ASP A 118 8.04 24.48 -0.35
C ASP A 118 9.52 24.03 -0.29
N LEU A 119 10.42 24.91 0.18
CA LEU A 119 11.83 24.59 0.32
C LEU A 119 12.09 23.51 1.37
N VAL A 120 11.37 23.51 2.51
CA VAL A 120 11.43 22.42 3.50
C VAL A 120 11.14 21.07 2.81
N SER A 121 10.05 21.00 2.07
CA SER A 121 9.63 19.77 1.38
C SER A 121 10.66 19.34 0.32
N GLN A 122 11.17 20.29 -0.47
CA GLN A 122 12.16 20.03 -1.52
C GLN A 122 13.49 19.54 -0.93
N LEU A 123 13.98 20.15 0.15
CA LEU A 123 15.21 19.71 0.82
C LEU A 123 15.06 18.29 1.38
N LEU A 124 13.97 18.03 2.10
CA LEU A 124 13.71 16.74 2.73
C LEU A 124 13.61 15.62 1.69
N VAL A 125 12.85 15.86 0.60
CA VAL A 125 12.65 14.85 -0.45
C VAL A 125 13.92 14.64 -1.27
N SER A 126 14.64 15.73 -1.63
CA SER A 126 15.86 15.62 -2.41
C SER A 126 16.99 14.88 -1.71
N THR A 127 17.05 14.94 -0.37
CA THR A 127 18.13 14.35 0.44
C THR A 127 17.73 13.07 1.15
N ALA A 128 16.49 12.61 0.98
CA ALA A 128 16.04 11.33 1.50
C ALA A 128 16.87 10.18 0.91
N VAL A 129 17.08 9.14 1.69
CA VAL A 129 17.95 8.01 1.33
C VAL A 129 17.08 6.80 0.98
N PRO A 130 16.96 6.43 -0.29
CA PRO A 130 16.24 5.22 -0.67
C PRO A 130 16.81 3.99 0.01
N GLN A 131 15.99 3.29 0.78
CA GLN A 131 16.37 2.07 1.49
C GLN A 131 16.32 0.88 0.54
N LYS A 132 17.06 -0.15 0.87
CA LYS A 132 17.17 -1.39 0.10
C LYS A 132 16.75 -2.58 0.95
N ASP A 133 16.21 -3.59 0.27
CA ASP A 133 15.93 -4.88 0.87
C ASP A 133 17.20 -5.67 1.18
N GLU A 134 17.06 -6.85 1.72
CA GLU A 134 18.16 -7.77 2.02
C GLU A 134 18.95 -8.24 0.78
N ASN A 135 18.35 -8.15 -0.41
CA ASN A 135 18.96 -8.49 -1.69
C ASN A 135 19.73 -7.31 -2.31
N GLY A 136 19.68 -6.14 -1.66
CA GLY A 136 20.30 -4.91 -2.13
C GLY A 136 19.54 -4.18 -3.24
N VAL A 137 18.29 -4.56 -3.49
CA VAL A 137 17.36 -3.86 -4.38
C VAL A 137 16.64 -2.77 -3.60
N TYR A 138 16.42 -1.62 -4.22
CA TYR A 138 15.63 -0.58 -3.58
C TYR A 138 14.18 -1.04 -3.36
N TYR A 139 13.63 -0.71 -2.21
CA TYR A 139 12.19 -0.80 -2.03
C TYR A 139 11.47 0.10 -3.03
N SER A 140 10.27 -0.28 -3.42
CA SER A 140 9.44 0.46 -4.35
C SER A 140 9.23 1.93 -3.91
N PRO A 141 9.32 2.91 -4.82
CA PRO A 141 8.88 4.27 -4.53
C PRO A 141 7.44 4.37 -4.06
N ARG A 142 6.56 3.45 -4.48
CA ARG A 142 5.18 3.36 -3.99
C ARG A 142 5.10 2.92 -2.52
N GLN A 143 6.17 2.38 -1.97
CA GLN A 143 6.27 1.95 -0.57
C GLN A 143 7.00 2.98 0.30
N GLN A 144 8.07 3.60 -0.22
CA GLN A 144 8.93 4.48 0.57
C GLN A 144 9.03 5.93 0.08
N GLY A 145 8.42 6.28 -1.05
CA GLY A 145 8.61 7.60 -1.67
C GLY A 145 10.06 7.82 -2.08
N SER A 146 10.61 8.98 -1.71
CA SER A 146 12.01 9.33 -1.94
C SER A 146 13.01 8.55 -1.06
N GLY A 147 12.52 7.85 -0.04
CA GLY A 147 13.32 7.09 0.91
C GLY A 147 13.25 7.61 2.34
N LEU A 148 14.13 7.12 3.18
CA LEU A 148 14.23 7.50 4.60
C LEU A 148 14.72 8.94 4.73
N VAL A 149 13.99 9.74 5.51
CA VAL A 149 14.36 11.12 5.80
C VAL A 149 15.76 11.23 6.41
N ASN A 150 16.54 12.18 5.94
CA ASN A 150 17.87 12.50 6.47
C ASN A 150 17.93 13.97 6.86
N THR A 151 17.71 14.25 8.13
CA THR A 151 17.65 15.62 8.68
C THR A 151 18.98 16.36 8.51
N ASP A 152 20.10 15.70 8.76
CA ASP A 152 21.42 16.31 8.63
C ASP A 152 21.71 16.68 7.18
N ALA A 153 21.46 15.75 6.25
CA ALA A 153 21.62 16.04 4.83
C ALA A 153 20.71 17.18 4.34
N ALA A 154 19.46 17.26 4.81
CA ALA A 154 18.53 18.32 4.45
C ALA A 154 19.00 19.71 4.92
N MET A 155 19.70 19.80 6.05
CA MET A 155 20.25 21.04 6.59
C MET A 155 21.65 21.39 6.07
N THR A 156 22.41 20.41 5.55
CA THR A 156 23.81 20.62 5.12
C THR A 156 23.99 20.60 3.60
N THR A 157 22.98 20.13 2.85
CA THR A 157 23.07 20.08 1.39
C THR A 157 23.25 21.47 0.79
N PRO A 158 24.20 21.62 -0.18
CA PRO A 158 24.33 22.87 -0.94
C PRO A 158 23.34 22.96 -2.11
N ALA A 159 22.57 21.88 -2.39
CA ALA A 159 21.67 21.84 -3.54
C ALA A 159 20.42 21.01 -3.26
N TYR A 160 19.38 21.27 -4.03
CA TYR A 160 18.13 20.50 -4.03
C TYR A 160 17.58 20.37 -5.45
N ILE A 161 16.66 19.44 -5.64
CA ILE A 161 16.04 19.13 -6.92
C ILE A 161 14.61 19.65 -6.95
N THR A 162 14.21 20.23 -8.10
CA THR A 162 12.81 20.59 -8.38
C THR A 162 12.37 19.97 -9.71
N VAL A 163 11.08 19.70 -9.81
CA VAL A 163 10.42 19.29 -11.06
C VAL A 163 9.37 20.36 -11.38
N ASP A 164 9.32 20.79 -12.63
CA ASP A 164 8.42 21.86 -13.05
C ASP A 164 6.95 21.45 -12.80
N GLY A 165 6.18 22.37 -12.22
CA GLY A 165 4.78 22.14 -11.86
C GLY A 165 4.56 21.31 -10.58
N GLN A 166 5.61 20.83 -9.92
CA GLN A 166 5.53 20.02 -8.71
C GLN A 166 6.02 20.82 -7.48
N THR A 167 5.28 20.72 -6.37
CA THR A 167 5.74 21.27 -5.08
C THR A 167 6.83 20.40 -4.45
N VAL A 168 6.76 19.08 -4.72
CA VAL A 168 7.70 18.06 -4.23
C VAL A 168 8.39 17.42 -5.43
N GLY A 169 9.71 17.24 -5.37
CA GLY A 169 10.47 16.64 -6.45
C GLY A 169 10.16 15.16 -6.62
N LYS A 170 9.38 14.83 -7.65
CA LYS A 170 9.06 13.45 -8.07
C LYS A 170 8.76 13.42 -9.57
N LEU A 171 9.04 12.31 -10.23
CA LEU A 171 8.76 12.13 -11.65
C LEU A 171 7.55 11.21 -11.81
N GLU A 172 6.43 11.79 -12.20
CA GLU A 172 5.18 11.09 -12.47
C GLU A 172 4.91 11.14 -13.97
N PHE A 173 4.95 9.97 -14.63
CA PHE A 173 4.81 9.87 -16.08
C PHE A 173 3.39 9.50 -16.51
N GLY A 174 2.50 9.17 -15.56
CA GLY A 174 1.20 8.62 -15.86
C GLY A 174 1.30 7.23 -16.50
N ASP A 175 0.33 6.92 -17.37
CA ASP A 175 0.32 5.67 -18.10
C ASP A 175 0.96 5.78 -19.50
N ASP A 176 1.35 4.63 -20.04
CA ASP A 176 1.96 4.45 -21.37
C ASP A 176 1.12 3.43 -22.18
N PRO A 177 -0.07 3.83 -22.66
CA PRO A 177 -1.02 2.92 -23.32
C PRO A 177 -0.43 2.23 -24.55
N GLU A 178 0.46 2.94 -25.28
CA GLU A 178 1.14 2.42 -26.47
C GLU A 178 2.36 1.56 -26.13
N LYS A 179 2.66 1.39 -24.84
CA LYS A 179 3.82 0.61 -24.36
C LYS A 179 5.11 1.03 -25.04
N THR A 180 5.33 2.34 -25.13
CA THR A 180 6.54 2.94 -25.70
C THR A 180 7.77 2.61 -24.88
N GLY A 181 7.60 2.58 -23.54
CA GLY A 181 8.67 2.34 -22.58
C GLY A 181 9.75 3.42 -22.63
N VAL A 182 9.38 4.66 -22.90
CA VAL A 182 10.28 5.83 -22.95
C VAL A 182 9.90 6.79 -21.83
N TYR A 183 10.88 7.19 -21.02
CA TYR A 183 10.66 8.04 -19.85
C TYR A 183 11.62 9.23 -19.89
N ASP A 184 11.08 10.45 -19.86
CA ASP A 184 11.83 11.69 -19.95
C ASP A 184 12.23 12.17 -18.54
N ILE A 185 13.50 12.07 -18.24
CA ILE A 185 14.10 12.44 -16.96
C ILE A 185 14.39 13.94 -16.98
N ASN A 186 13.38 14.73 -16.59
CA ASN A 186 13.43 16.20 -16.60
C ASN A 186 13.34 16.74 -15.17
N PHE A 187 14.37 17.45 -14.75
CA PHE A 187 14.42 18.10 -13.45
C PHE A 187 15.37 19.31 -13.46
N ASN A 188 15.27 20.15 -12.45
CA ASN A 188 16.20 21.25 -12.23
C ASN A 188 17.02 20.97 -10.97
N LEU A 189 18.35 21.14 -11.08
CA LEU A 189 19.26 21.14 -9.93
C LEU A 189 19.52 22.57 -9.53
N ASN A 190 19.13 22.92 -8.30
CA ASN A 190 19.25 24.25 -7.72
C ASN A 190 20.43 24.29 -6.75
N ASN A 191 21.39 25.18 -6.99
CA ASN A 191 22.58 25.36 -6.17
C ASN A 191 22.43 26.60 -5.29
N MET A 192 22.42 26.41 -3.97
CA MET A 192 22.32 27.47 -2.96
C MET A 192 23.68 27.96 -2.48
N SER A 193 24.77 27.36 -2.93
CA SER A 193 26.13 27.66 -2.47
C SER A 193 26.88 28.63 -3.38
N SER A 194 27.97 29.15 -2.89
CA SER A 194 28.90 29.98 -3.67
C SER A 194 29.90 29.18 -4.53
N ASP A 195 29.85 27.86 -4.49
CA ASP A 195 30.72 26.97 -5.25
C ASP A 195 29.99 26.38 -6.46
N GLU A 196 30.72 26.07 -7.53
CA GLU A 196 30.20 25.21 -8.59
C GLU A 196 30.02 23.79 -8.05
N LEU A 197 28.86 23.20 -8.29
CA LEU A 197 28.56 21.82 -7.93
C LEU A 197 28.51 20.93 -9.15
N LYS A 198 28.80 19.65 -8.94
CA LYS A 198 28.81 18.64 -9.99
C LYS A 198 28.36 17.30 -9.42
N TYR A 199 27.37 16.71 -10.07
CA TYR A 199 26.84 15.40 -9.70
C TYR A 199 26.87 14.42 -10.87
N ASN A 200 27.18 13.15 -10.59
CA ASN A 200 26.89 12.06 -11.54
C ASN A 200 25.39 11.77 -11.46
N VAL A 201 24.77 11.47 -12.60
CA VAL A 201 23.33 11.14 -12.68
C VAL A 201 23.18 9.69 -13.11
N GLU A 202 22.52 8.91 -12.27
CA GLU A 202 22.15 7.53 -12.52
C GLU A 202 20.63 7.37 -12.41
N VAL A 203 20.05 6.49 -13.23
CA VAL A 203 18.64 6.12 -13.17
C VAL A 203 18.56 4.62 -12.99
N VAL A 204 17.88 4.19 -11.94
CA VAL A 204 17.57 2.79 -11.67
C VAL A 204 16.10 2.55 -12.02
N LEU A 205 15.83 1.81 -13.10
CA LEU A 205 14.49 1.38 -13.46
C LEU A 205 14.20 0.02 -12.85
N MET A 206 13.04 -0.09 -12.20
CA MET A 206 12.56 -1.28 -11.52
C MET A 206 11.14 -1.61 -11.97
N ARG A 207 10.69 -2.78 -11.64
CA ARG A 207 9.32 -3.26 -11.75
C ARG A 207 9.00 -4.15 -10.56
N PRO A 208 7.73 -4.36 -10.22
CA PRO A 208 7.34 -5.41 -9.30
C PRO A 208 7.89 -6.76 -9.74
N ASP A 209 8.40 -7.53 -8.78
CA ASP A 209 8.78 -8.92 -9.03
C ASP A 209 7.55 -9.82 -9.11
N THR A 210 7.74 -11.04 -9.57
CA THR A 210 6.68 -12.05 -9.62
C THR A 210 7.18 -13.36 -9.01
N ASN A 211 6.30 -14.00 -8.26
CA ASN A 211 6.52 -15.35 -7.76
C ASN A 211 5.62 -16.33 -8.50
N THR A 212 6.16 -17.49 -8.84
CA THR A 212 5.33 -18.59 -9.32
C THR A 212 4.75 -19.34 -8.11
N VAL A 213 3.46 -19.26 -7.92
CA VAL A 213 2.73 -20.07 -6.94
C VAL A 213 2.25 -21.34 -7.61
N GLU A 214 2.60 -22.48 -7.03
CA GLU A 214 2.09 -23.79 -7.45
C GLU A 214 0.90 -24.15 -6.55
N SER A 215 -0.25 -24.35 -7.15
CA SER A 215 -1.45 -24.85 -6.49
C SER A 215 -1.89 -26.17 -7.15
N THR A 216 -2.87 -26.84 -6.59
CA THR A 216 -3.51 -28.01 -7.20
C THR A 216 -4.12 -27.68 -8.57
N TRP A 217 -4.38 -26.41 -8.85
CA TRP A 217 -4.96 -25.90 -10.11
C TRP A 217 -3.92 -25.41 -11.12
N GLY A 218 -2.63 -25.60 -10.84
CA GLY A 218 -1.55 -25.22 -11.74
C GLY A 218 -0.63 -24.14 -11.18
N LYS A 219 0.21 -23.61 -12.06
CA LYS A 219 1.18 -22.55 -11.74
C LYS A 219 0.61 -21.21 -12.14
N ARG A 220 0.68 -20.25 -11.21
CA ARG A 220 0.29 -18.85 -11.44
C ARG A 220 1.45 -17.92 -11.09
N GLU A 221 1.62 -16.87 -11.87
CA GLU A 221 2.51 -15.76 -11.56
C GLU A 221 1.71 -14.75 -10.72
N VAL A 222 2.19 -14.48 -9.52
CA VAL A 222 1.63 -13.47 -8.61
C VAL A 222 2.64 -12.36 -8.41
N ILE A 223 2.17 -11.11 -8.24
CA ILE A 223 3.04 -9.97 -7.95
C ILE A 223 3.60 -10.15 -6.54
N ALA A 224 4.91 -10.03 -6.41
CA ALA A 224 5.61 -10.09 -5.14
C ALA A 224 5.66 -8.71 -4.45
N ASP A 225 5.97 -8.70 -3.16
CA ASP A 225 6.10 -7.46 -2.37
C ASP A 225 7.41 -6.72 -2.59
N ASN A 226 8.30 -7.27 -3.40
CA ASN A 226 9.58 -6.70 -3.76
C ASN A 226 9.66 -6.36 -5.24
N ASP A 227 10.61 -5.50 -5.56
CA ASP A 227 10.93 -5.12 -6.92
C ASP A 227 12.16 -5.83 -7.46
N VAL A 228 12.28 -5.82 -8.78
CA VAL A 228 13.50 -6.23 -9.48
C VAL A 228 13.99 -5.10 -10.39
N VAL A 229 15.32 -4.98 -10.45
CA VAL A 229 15.94 -3.99 -11.33
C VAL A 229 15.85 -4.44 -12.80
N ILE A 230 15.14 -3.68 -13.61
CA ILE A 230 15.12 -3.88 -15.07
C ILE A 230 16.46 -3.44 -15.66
N LYS A 231 16.92 -2.25 -15.26
CA LYS A 231 18.18 -1.69 -15.74
C LYS A 231 18.59 -0.44 -14.98
N THR A 232 19.92 -0.28 -14.85
CA THR A 232 20.57 0.96 -14.41
C THR A 232 21.15 1.69 -15.61
N PHE A 233 20.91 3.01 -15.68
CA PHE A 233 21.41 3.90 -16.73
C PHE A 233 22.33 4.95 -16.13
N ASN A 234 23.54 5.06 -16.63
CA ASN A 234 24.42 6.20 -16.31
C ASN A 234 24.16 7.30 -17.34
N LEU A 235 23.57 8.40 -16.88
CA LEU A 235 23.22 9.54 -17.74
C LEU A 235 24.31 10.62 -17.77
N GLY A 236 25.50 10.36 -17.18
CA GLY A 236 26.63 11.27 -17.18
C GLY A 236 26.57 12.23 -15.99
N LYS A 237 26.87 13.50 -16.25
CA LYS A 237 27.04 14.50 -15.18
C LYS A 237 26.22 15.74 -15.44
N ILE A 238 25.71 16.33 -14.37
CA ILE A 238 25.16 17.67 -14.36
C ILE A 238 26.13 18.60 -13.58
N ARG A 239 26.25 19.84 -14.06
CA ARG A 239 26.99 20.92 -13.38
C ARG A 239 26.07 22.09 -13.17
N VAL A 240 26.18 22.72 -12.04
CA VAL A 240 25.40 23.92 -11.72
C VAL A 240 26.32 24.99 -11.13
N ALA A 241 26.25 26.20 -11.69
CA ALA A 241 27.04 27.33 -11.22
C ALA A 241 26.61 27.81 -9.82
N PRO A 242 27.42 28.59 -9.12
CA PRO A 242 27.06 29.15 -7.83
C PRO A 242 25.73 29.92 -7.88
N ASN A 243 24.89 29.77 -6.84
CA ASN A 243 23.62 30.50 -6.68
C ASN A 243 22.74 30.48 -7.95
N SER A 244 22.67 29.33 -8.64
CA SER A 244 21.93 29.19 -9.89
C SER A 244 21.21 27.86 -10.00
N SER A 245 20.41 27.73 -11.04
CA SER A 245 19.70 26.49 -11.40
C SER A 245 20.14 26.01 -12.76
N THR A 246 20.19 24.69 -12.95
CA THR A 246 20.48 24.05 -14.24
C THR A 246 19.48 22.94 -14.49
N SER A 247 18.85 22.96 -15.67
CA SER A 247 17.93 21.90 -16.10
C SER A 247 18.69 20.70 -16.63
N PHE A 248 18.19 19.51 -16.28
CA PHE A 248 18.61 18.23 -16.82
C PHE A 248 17.48 17.62 -17.63
N ASN A 249 17.77 17.31 -18.90
CA ASN A 249 16.77 16.78 -19.83
C ASN A 249 17.39 15.62 -20.59
N LYS A 250 17.02 14.40 -20.25
CA LYS A 250 17.42 13.17 -20.94
C LYS A 250 16.31 12.14 -20.86
N SER A 251 16.30 11.21 -21.80
CA SER A 251 15.34 10.11 -21.80
C SER A 251 16.05 8.78 -21.56
N VAL A 252 15.35 7.87 -20.89
CA VAL A 252 15.70 6.46 -20.78
C VAL A 252 14.66 5.62 -21.51
N SER A 253 15.06 4.47 -22.04
CA SER A 253 14.11 3.62 -22.76
C SER A 253 14.35 2.13 -22.51
N LEU A 254 13.26 1.39 -22.46
CA LEU A 254 13.24 -0.07 -22.41
C LEU A 254 13.64 -0.64 -23.78
N LYS A 255 14.51 -1.66 -23.76
CA LYS A 255 14.89 -2.39 -24.98
C LYS A 255 13.75 -3.31 -25.43
N LYS A 256 13.74 -3.67 -26.71
CA LYS A 256 12.77 -4.60 -27.29
C LYS A 256 12.64 -5.93 -26.51
N ALA A 257 13.77 -6.46 -26.01
CA ALA A 257 13.75 -7.69 -25.21
C ALA A 257 13.03 -7.50 -23.87
N GLN A 258 13.27 -6.38 -23.17
CA GLN A 258 12.63 -6.03 -21.92
C GLN A 258 11.12 -5.82 -22.12
N LYS A 259 10.72 -5.09 -23.16
CA LYS A 259 9.29 -4.91 -23.50
C LYS A 259 8.60 -6.24 -23.82
N LYS A 260 9.30 -7.15 -24.54
CA LYS A 260 8.76 -8.50 -24.82
C LYS A 260 8.56 -9.30 -23.52
N GLU A 261 9.47 -9.21 -22.59
CA GLU A 261 9.38 -9.87 -21.29
C GLU A 261 8.20 -9.31 -20.47
N LEU A 262 8.13 -7.97 -20.34
CA LEU A 262 7.03 -7.31 -19.63
C LEU A 262 5.65 -7.69 -20.21
N ASN A 263 5.50 -7.66 -21.53
CA ASN A 263 4.25 -8.02 -22.19
C ASN A 263 3.88 -9.50 -22.03
N LYS A 264 4.86 -10.36 -21.75
CA LYS A 264 4.61 -11.79 -21.49
C LYS A 264 4.11 -12.01 -20.06
N ILE A 265 4.67 -11.28 -19.09
CA ILE A 265 4.38 -11.45 -17.67
C ILE A 265 3.11 -10.65 -17.30
N PHE A 266 2.99 -9.44 -17.80
CA PHE A 266 1.96 -8.48 -17.39
C PHE A 266 1.06 -8.13 -18.57
N GLU A 267 0.01 -8.91 -18.79
CA GLU A 267 -0.93 -8.70 -19.89
C GLU A 267 -1.59 -7.32 -19.81
N ASN A 268 -2.07 -6.94 -18.63
CA ASN A 268 -2.79 -5.70 -18.36
C ASN A 268 -1.87 -4.50 -18.06
N GLY A 269 -0.56 -4.67 -18.19
CA GLY A 269 0.42 -3.64 -17.84
C GLY A 269 1.03 -3.83 -16.45
N THR A 270 2.01 -3.00 -16.13
CA THR A 270 2.72 -3.04 -14.84
C THR A 270 3.32 -1.69 -14.51
N TYR A 271 3.64 -1.48 -13.24
CA TYR A 271 4.41 -0.32 -12.83
C TYR A 271 5.85 -0.38 -13.35
N ILE A 272 6.34 0.75 -13.82
CA ILE A 272 7.77 1.02 -14.03
C ILE A 272 8.13 2.13 -13.09
N GLU A 273 9.00 1.83 -12.18
CA GLU A 273 9.32 2.71 -11.07
C GLU A 273 10.81 2.72 -10.77
N GLY A 274 11.25 3.51 -9.82
CA GLY A 274 12.65 3.56 -9.44
C GLY A 274 13.11 4.95 -9.01
N TYR A 275 14.41 5.18 -9.20
CA TYR A 275 15.05 6.37 -8.67
C TYR A 275 16.00 7.00 -9.66
N VAL A 276 16.03 8.34 -9.69
CA VAL A 276 17.12 9.14 -10.20
C VAL A 276 18.04 9.47 -9.03
N ILE A 277 19.29 9.04 -9.08
CA ILE A 277 20.29 9.24 -8.02
C ILE A 277 21.38 10.19 -8.54
N LEU A 278 21.65 11.21 -7.77
CA LEU A 278 22.72 12.17 -8.02
C LEU A 278 23.81 11.99 -6.96
N THR A 279 25.01 11.55 -7.36
CA THR A 279 26.13 11.38 -6.43
C THR A 279 27.17 12.47 -6.62
N ASP A 280 27.70 13.02 -5.51
CA ASP A 280 28.70 14.09 -5.55
C ASP A 280 29.93 13.67 -6.36
N ALA A 281 30.15 14.37 -7.51
CA ALA A 281 31.31 14.14 -8.36
C ALA A 281 32.51 15.03 -8.01
N THR A 282 32.37 15.94 -7.04
CA THR A 282 33.43 16.85 -6.58
C THR A 282 34.32 16.22 -5.52
N LYS A 283 33.83 15.17 -4.87
CA LYS A 283 34.47 14.50 -3.71
C LYS A 283 34.63 15.43 -2.48
N LYS A 284 33.81 16.47 -2.39
CA LYS A 284 33.77 17.37 -1.23
C LYS A 284 32.91 16.82 -0.09
N GLY A 285 32.21 15.71 -0.30
CA GLY A 285 31.32 15.08 0.68
C GLY A 285 29.95 15.75 0.76
N ASN A 286 29.52 16.41 -0.33
CA ASN A 286 28.15 16.90 -0.41
C ASN A 286 27.16 15.73 -0.35
N PRO A 287 26.00 15.89 0.29
CA PRO A 287 24.97 14.88 0.29
C PRO A 287 24.57 14.44 -1.13
N ASP A 288 24.33 13.15 -1.28
CA ASP A 288 23.68 12.64 -2.49
C ASP A 288 22.23 13.13 -2.54
N LEU A 289 21.70 13.29 -3.75
CA LEU A 289 20.34 13.75 -3.97
C LEU A 289 19.57 12.70 -4.75
N GLY A 290 18.25 12.67 -4.56
CA GLY A 290 17.41 11.69 -5.23
C GLY A 290 16.05 12.21 -5.66
N LEU A 291 15.48 11.53 -6.64
CA LEU A 291 14.11 11.70 -7.12
C LEU A 291 13.47 10.33 -7.30
N PRO A 292 12.30 10.08 -6.71
CA PRO A 292 11.51 8.89 -7.03
C PRO A 292 10.82 9.08 -8.37
N MET A 293 10.55 7.98 -9.07
CA MET A 293 9.84 7.98 -10.34
C MET A 293 8.80 6.87 -10.40
N LEU A 294 7.69 7.15 -11.09
CA LEU A 294 6.58 6.23 -11.31
C LEU A 294 5.97 6.40 -12.69
N ALA A 295 5.73 5.28 -13.36
CA ALA A 295 4.96 5.16 -14.59
C ALA A 295 4.11 3.89 -14.54
N PHE A 296 3.10 3.81 -15.37
CA PHE A 296 2.40 2.56 -15.66
C PHE A 296 2.61 2.18 -17.13
N TYR A 297 3.28 1.06 -17.37
CA TYR A 297 3.54 0.52 -18.71
C TYR A 297 2.31 -0.26 -19.19
N GLY A 298 1.37 0.43 -19.78
CA GLY A 298 0.06 -0.05 -20.21
C GLY A 298 -0.99 1.04 -20.18
N ASP A 299 -2.22 0.68 -20.46
CA ASP A 299 -3.39 1.55 -20.36
C ASP A 299 -4.01 1.40 -18.96
N TRP A 300 -3.91 2.44 -18.14
CA TRP A 300 -4.39 2.40 -16.76
C TRP A 300 -5.89 2.21 -16.66
N THR A 301 -6.65 2.75 -17.63
CA THR A 301 -8.11 2.63 -17.65
C THR A 301 -8.56 1.20 -17.95
N LYS A 302 -7.74 0.42 -18.65
CA LYS A 302 -8.00 -1.00 -18.96
C LYS A 302 -7.45 -1.97 -17.91
N SER A 303 -6.63 -1.48 -16.98
CA SER A 303 -6.15 -2.31 -15.88
C SER A 303 -7.33 -2.66 -14.98
N PRO A 304 -7.60 -3.95 -14.68
CA PRO A 304 -8.74 -4.33 -13.88
C PRO A 304 -8.66 -3.75 -12.47
N ILE A 305 -9.79 -3.34 -11.93
CA ILE A 305 -9.90 -2.92 -10.53
C ILE A 305 -10.03 -4.14 -9.63
N PHE A 306 -10.79 -5.14 -10.06
CA PHE A 306 -10.93 -6.40 -9.36
C PHE A 306 -10.03 -7.46 -9.96
N ASP A 307 -9.56 -8.40 -9.15
CA ASP A 307 -8.93 -9.62 -9.64
C ASP A 307 -9.96 -10.41 -10.46
N SER A 308 -9.55 -10.98 -11.59
CA SER A 308 -10.45 -11.76 -12.47
C SER A 308 -10.66 -13.19 -12.02
N ALA A 309 -9.85 -13.69 -11.10
CA ALA A 309 -9.99 -15.04 -10.60
C ALA A 309 -11.05 -15.09 -9.51
N THR A 310 -12.14 -15.80 -9.74
CA THR A 310 -13.08 -16.14 -8.68
C THR A 310 -12.83 -17.58 -8.24
N TRP A 311 -12.88 -17.84 -6.96
CA TRP A 311 -12.76 -19.22 -6.47
C TRP A 311 -13.94 -20.12 -6.87
N LEU A 312 -15.06 -19.53 -7.31
CA LEU A 312 -16.19 -20.22 -7.93
C LEU A 312 -15.86 -20.84 -9.28
N ASP A 313 -14.84 -20.36 -9.96
CA ASP A 313 -14.41 -20.87 -11.27
C ASP A 313 -13.38 -22.00 -11.14
N GLU A 314 -12.94 -22.30 -9.92
CA GLU A 314 -11.96 -23.35 -9.65
C GLU A 314 -12.65 -24.70 -9.37
N PRO A 315 -11.98 -25.84 -9.66
CA PRO A 315 -12.51 -27.16 -9.34
C PRO A 315 -12.77 -27.30 -7.85
N GLN A 316 -13.96 -27.77 -7.49
CA GLN A 316 -14.49 -27.72 -6.12
C GLN A 316 -13.92 -28.77 -5.17
N ASP A 317 -12.91 -29.51 -5.58
CA ASP A 317 -12.40 -30.68 -4.82
C ASP A 317 -11.41 -30.28 -3.70
N ASP A 318 -11.00 -29.00 -3.60
CA ASP A 318 -9.95 -28.59 -2.67
C ASP A 318 -10.18 -27.20 -2.04
N ILE A 319 -11.19 -27.12 -1.16
CA ILE A 319 -11.43 -25.93 -0.32
C ILE A 319 -10.30 -25.68 0.68
N THR A 320 -9.47 -26.67 0.96
CA THR A 320 -8.32 -26.47 1.84
C THR A 320 -7.31 -25.48 1.25
N ALA A 321 -7.31 -25.26 -0.05
CA ALA A 321 -6.49 -24.26 -0.71
C ALA A 321 -6.97 -22.81 -0.47
N ILE A 322 -8.24 -22.61 -0.14
CA ILE A 322 -8.80 -21.27 0.18
C ILE A 322 -8.23 -20.75 1.51
N ASN A 323 -7.86 -21.64 2.42
CA ASN A 323 -7.30 -21.29 3.73
C ASN A 323 -5.76 -21.20 3.74
N ASN A 324 -5.10 -21.41 2.60
CA ASN A 324 -3.67 -21.27 2.51
C ASN A 324 -3.30 -19.81 2.19
N GLU A 325 -2.36 -19.27 2.95
CA GLU A 325 -1.82 -17.90 2.92
C GLU A 325 -1.37 -17.41 1.52
N ASN A 326 -1.39 -18.27 0.50
CA ASN A 326 -0.94 -18.00 -0.85
C ASN A 326 -2.07 -17.96 -1.89
N SER A 327 -3.33 -18.04 -1.50
CA SER A 327 -4.45 -17.97 -2.43
C SER A 327 -4.92 -16.52 -2.59
N LEU A 328 -4.39 -15.85 -3.59
CA LEU A 328 -4.83 -14.53 -4.02
C LEU A 328 -6.05 -14.68 -4.95
N TYR A 329 -7.24 -14.76 -4.39
CA TYR A 329 -8.47 -14.83 -5.17
C TYR A 329 -9.37 -13.67 -4.79
N THR A 330 -9.87 -12.97 -5.79
CA THR A 330 -11.05 -12.15 -5.61
C THR A 330 -12.26 -13.04 -5.75
N SER A 331 -12.93 -13.27 -4.68
CA SER A 331 -14.25 -13.83 -4.74
C SER A 331 -15.25 -12.79 -4.27
N ILE A 332 -16.15 -12.40 -5.16
CA ILE A 332 -17.40 -11.81 -4.72
C ILE A 332 -18.24 -12.98 -4.22
N ILE A 333 -18.14 -13.23 -2.93
CA ILE A 333 -19.01 -14.20 -2.28
C ILE A 333 -19.99 -13.39 -1.48
N GLY A 334 -21.27 -13.53 -1.76
CA GLY A 334 -22.27 -13.22 -0.79
C GLY A 334 -22.02 -14.12 0.42
N SER A 335 -21.81 -13.55 1.58
CA SER A 335 -21.74 -14.28 2.83
C SER A 335 -22.96 -13.95 3.68
N THR A 336 -23.30 -14.84 4.58
CA THR A 336 -24.30 -14.60 5.61
C THR A 336 -23.63 -14.66 6.97
N GLN A 337 -23.97 -13.73 7.83
CA GLN A 337 -23.52 -13.75 9.20
C GLN A 337 -24.21 -14.88 9.94
N ILE A 338 -23.44 -15.66 10.69
CA ILE A 338 -23.97 -16.64 11.65
C ILE A 338 -23.78 -16.08 13.03
N SER A 339 -24.86 -16.10 13.81
CA SER A 339 -24.83 -15.72 15.22
C SER A 339 -25.29 -16.88 16.08
N ASP A 340 -24.72 -16.99 17.29
CA ASP A 340 -25.22 -17.84 18.34
C ASP A 340 -25.64 -17.00 19.55
N ILE A 341 -26.02 -17.64 20.65
CA ILE A 341 -26.42 -16.97 21.89
C ILE A 341 -25.32 -16.11 22.53
N TYR A 342 -24.08 -16.20 22.04
CA TYR A 342 -22.92 -15.45 22.51
C TYR A 342 -22.54 -14.30 21.56
N GLY A 343 -23.21 -14.18 20.41
CA GLY A 343 -22.96 -13.15 19.39
C GLY A 343 -22.53 -13.73 18.05
N VAL A 344 -21.94 -12.89 17.19
CA VAL A 344 -21.46 -13.29 15.85
C VAL A 344 -20.33 -14.30 15.97
N ILE A 345 -20.52 -15.49 15.40
CA ILE A 345 -19.52 -16.56 15.36
C ILE A 345 -18.68 -16.49 14.08
N GLY A 346 -19.22 -15.91 13.00
CA GLY A 346 -18.51 -15.81 11.73
C GLY A 346 -19.44 -15.50 10.56
N TYR A 347 -18.86 -15.59 9.37
CA TYR A 347 -19.55 -15.45 8.10
C TYR A 347 -19.46 -16.77 7.34
N LEU A 348 -20.60 -17.23 6.79
CA LEU A 348 -20.65 -18.36 5.88
C LEU A 348 -20.83 -17.85 4.46
N PRO A 349 -19.99 -18.27 3.52
CA PRO A 349 -20.24 -18.01 2.11
C PRO A 349 -21.56 -18.63 1.64
N LEU A 350 -22.32 -17.88 0.84
CA LEU A 350 -23.54 -18.39 0.21
C LEU A 350 -23.20 -19.48 -0.79
N GLY A 351 -24.05 -20.50 -0.90
CA GLY A 351 -23.83 -21.65 -1.80
C GLY A 351 -23.06 -22.81 -1.17
N LEU A 352 -22.62 -22.71 0.08
CA LEU A 352 -22.03 -23.82 0.81
C LEU A 352 -23.09 -24.83 1.27
N ASN A 353 -22.84 -26.13 1.06
CA ASN A 353 -23.56 -27.22 1.70
C ASN A 353 -23.10 -27.39 3.17
N ALA A 354 -23.17 -26.34 3.96
CA ALA A 354 -22.53 -26.29 5.29
C ALA A 354 -23.26 -27.05 6.39
N PHE A 355 -24.47 -27.56 6.14
CA PHE A 355 -25.31 -28.15 7.18
C PHE A 355 -25.41 -29.68 7.16
N ASP A 356 -24.58 -30.36 6.38
CA ASP A 356 -24.41 -31.79 6.60
C ASP A 356 -23.57 -31.97 7.88
N ALA A 357 -24.16 -32.46 8.95
CA ALA A 357 -23.47 -32.76 10.22
C ALA A 357 -22.28 -33.74 10.05
N ASN A 358 -22.15 -34.35 8.86
CA ASN A 358 -21.02 -35.17 8.44
C ASN A 358 -19.96 -34.37 7.66
N ALA A 359 -20.14 -33.06 7.47
CA ALA A 359 -19.24 -32.20 6.70
C ALA A 359 -17.80 -32.14 7.24
N LEU A 360 -17.57 -32.54 8.48
CA LEU A 360 -16.23 -32.73 9.04
C LEU A 360 -15.43 -33.87 8.35
N ASN A 361 -16.09 -34.72 7.56
CA ASN A 361 -15.48 -35.84 6.84
C ASN A 361 -15.70 -35.79 5.33
N ASN A 362 -16.52 -34.87 4.82
CA ASN A 362 -16.74 -34.67 3.39
C ASN A 362 -16.12 -33.34 2.97
N PRO A 363 -15.51 -33.25 1.80
CA PRO A 363 -15.06 -31.96 1.28
C PRO A 363 -16.26 -31.01 1.23
N ILE A 364 -16.07 -29.78 1.74
CA ILE A 364 -17.07 -28.73 1.64
C ILE A 364 -17.24 -28.45 0.15
N VAL A 365 -18.42 -28.74 -0.40
CA VAL A 365 -18.69 -28.55 -1.83
C VAL A 365 -19.46 -27.25 -2.01
N TYR A 366 -19.01 -26.45 -2.93
CA TYR A 366 -19.59 -25.17 -3.29
C TYR A 366 -20.43 -25.31 -4.54
N HIS A 367 -21.66 -24.81 -4.50
CA HIS A 367 -22.58 -24.86 -5.63
C HIS A 367 -23.05 -23.45 -5.95
N LYS A 368 -22.51 -22.84 -7.00
CA LYS A 368 -22.92 -21.51 -7.44
C LYS A 368 -24.40 -21.42 -7.83
N GLU A 369 -24.98 -22.56 -8.25
CA GLU A 369 -26.39 -22.69 -8.54
C GLU A 369 -27.28 -22.71 -7.28
N ASN A 370 -26.69 -22.88 -6.11
CA ASN A 370 -27.39 -22.92 -4.82
C ASN A 370 -27.18 -21.65 -4.00
N ILE A 371 -26.71 -20.56 -4.60
CA ILE A 371 -26.64 -19.27 -3.93
C ILE A 371 -28.09 -18.78 -3.73
N THR A 372 -28.60 -18.95 -2.52
CA THR A 372 -29.97 -18.62 -2.16
C THR A 372 -30.01 -17.90 -0.81
N LEU A 373 -31.01 -17.01 -0.68
CA LEU A 373 -31.38 -16.43 0.60
C LEU A 373 -32.66 -17.04 1.12
N SER A 374 -32.81 -17.06 2.45
CA SER A 374 -33.99 -17.49 3.15
C SER A 374 -34.37 -16.44 4.22
N PRO A 375 -34.83 -15.25 3.79
CA PRO A 375 -35.07 -14.11 4.69
C PRO A 375 -36.32 -14.35 5.55
N ASN A 376 -36.23 -15.29 6.49
CA ASN A 376 -37.29 -15.71 7.40
C ASN A 376 -37.11 -15.20 8.85
N GLY A 377 -35.97 -14.55 9.13
CA GLY A 377 -35.65 -13.95 10.43
C GLY A 377 -35.10 -14.93 11.46
N ASP A 378 -34.58 -16.10 11.03
CA ASP A 378 -33.93 -17.07 11.90
C ASP A 378 -32.41 -16.88 12.04
N GLU A 379 -31.87 -15.82 11.45
CA GLU A 379 -30.46 -15.44 11.40
C GLU A 379 -29.58 -16.36 10.53
N TYR A 380 -30.18 -17.27 9.75
CA TYR A 380 -29.45 -18.13 8.84
C TYR A 380 -29.87 -17.82 7.40
N PHE A 381 -28.91 -17.38 6.59
CA PHE A 381 -29.12 -17.03 5.18
C PHE A 381 -30.19 -15.95 4.94
N ASP A 382 -30.44 -15.11 5.93
CA ASP A 382 -31.45 -14.05 5.84
C ASP A 382 -31.01 -12.89 4.94
N ARG A 383 -29.69 -12.77 4.69
CA ARG A 383 -29.13 -11.60 4.02
C ARG A 383 -27.84 -11.93 3.25
N ILE A 384 -27.51 -11.09 2.31
CA ILE A 384 -26.19 -11.00 1.75
C ILE A 384 -25.45 -9.87 2.45
N ASP A 385 -24.45 -10.21 3.25
CA ASP A 385 -23.47 -9.26 3.71
C ASP A 385 -22.42 -9.08 2.62
N TYR A 386 -21.85 -7.88 2.57
CA TYR A 386 -20.69 -7.63 1.77
C TYR A 386 -19.56 -8.55 2.21
N SER A 387 -19.04 -9.34 1.30
CA SER A 387 -17.91 -10.21 1.59
C SER A 387 -16.80 -10.06 0.56
N GLU A 388 -15.64 -10.12 1.05
CA GLU A 388 -14.31 -10.29 0.44
C GLU A 388 -14.20 -9.89 -1.03
N LEU A 389 -13.98 -8.59 -1.27
CA LEU A 389 -13.70 -8.04 -2.56
C LEU A 389 -12.22 -7.67 -2.63
N TYR A 390 -11.44 -8.38 -3.45
CA TYR A 390 -10.04 -8.08 -3.62
C TYR A 390 -9.85 -7.04 -4.73
N GLN A 391 -9.44 -5.83 -4.35
CA GLN A 391 -9.16 -4.75 -5.28
C GLN A 391 -7.65 -4.68 -5.58
N LEU A 392 -7.32 -4.76 -6.85
CA LEU A 392 -5.95 -4.63 -7.35
C LEU A 392 -5.49 -3.17 -7.39
N ARG A 393 -6.44 -2.25 -7.56
CA ARG A 393 -6.22 -0.79 -7.52
C ARG A 393 -7.41 -0.07 -6.90
N ASP A 394 -7.19 1.18 -6.50
CA ASP A 394 -8.24 2.00 -5.90
C ASP A 394 -9.39 2.23 -6.88
N ALA A 395 -10.61 2.26 -6.35
CA ALA A 395 -11.80 2.64 -7.08
C ALA A 395 -12.32 4.00 -6.61
N LYS A 396 -12.66 4.87 -7.54
CA LYS A 396 -13.34 6.13 -7.23
C LYS A 396 -14.77 5.89 -6.75
N LEU A 397 -15.43 4.90 -7.34
CA LEU A 397 -16.81 4.57 -7.04
C LEU A 397 -17.04 3.06 -7.18
N LEU A 398 -17.70 2.48 -6.21
CA LEU A 398 -18.32 1.17 -6.28
C LEU A 398 -19.83 1.35 -6.30
N VAL A 399 -20.49 0.71 -7.25
CA VAL A 399 -21.96 0.67 -7.33
C VAL A 399 -22.39 -0.77 -7.09
N PHE A 400 -23.28 -0.94 -6.13
CA PHE A 400 -23.89 -2.20 -5.75
C PHE A 400 -25.31 -2.21 -6.27
N GLU A 401 -25.72 -3.24 -6.98
CA GLU A 401 -27.05 -3.33 -7.56
C GLU A 401 -27.58 -4.74 -7.50
N VAL A 402 -28.85 -4.90 -7.13
CA VAL A 402 -29.60 -6.16 -7.24
C VAL A 402 -30.74 -5.94 -8.19
N LYS A 403 -30.83 -6.79 -9.21
CA LYS A 403 -31.90 -6.77 -10.21
C LYS A 403 -32.61 -8.12 -10.30
N ASP A 404 -33.91 -8.05 -10.55
CA ASP A 404 -34.69 -9.20 -10.97
C ASP A 404 -34.25 -9.68 -12.37
N ASP A 405 -34.01 -10.98 -12.51
CA ASP A 405 -33.53 -11.55 -13.77
C ASP A 405 -34.57 -11.62 -14.87
N GLU A 406 -35.88 -11.62 -14.52
CA GLU A 406 -36.96 -11.73 -15.46
C GLU A 406 -37.52 -10.37 -15.89
N THR A 407 -37.68 -9.45 -14.93
CA THR A 407 -38.30 -8.14 -15.17
C THR A 407 -37.29 -7.00 -15.36
N GLY A 408 -36.05 -7.16 -14.85
CA GLY A 408 -35.06 -6.12 -14.81
C GLY A 408 -35.31 -5.05 -13.74
N GLU A 409 -36.30 -5.27 -12.87
CA GLU A 409 -36.60 -4.37 -11.76
C GLU A 409 -35.42 -4.29 -10.79
N VAL A 410 -35.09 -3.07 -10.33
CA VAL A 410 -34.01 -2.84 -9.36
C VAL A 410 -34.56 -2.96 -7.96
N TYR A 411 -34.06 -3.94 -7.21
CA TYR A 411 -34.44 -4.19 -5.82
C TYR A 411 -33.54 -3.51 -4.81
N MET A 412 -32.26 -3.31 -5.18
CA MET A 412 -31.31 -2.55 -4.37
C MET A 412 -30.36 -1.78 -5.29
N ARG A 413 -30.04 -0.56 -4.91
CA ARG A 413 -28.92 0.18 -5.48
C ARG A 413 -28.29 1.04 -4.38
N ASP A 414 -27.00 0.85 -4.18
CA ASP A 414 -26.22 1.60 -3.22
C ASP A 414 -24.82 1.88 -3.76
N TRP A 415 -24.03 2.67 -3.08
CA TRP A 415 -22.69 3.04 -3.55
C TRP A 415 -21.72 3.29 -2.40
N ALA A 416 -20.44 3.11 -2.71
CA ALA A 416 -19.34 3.54 -1.87
C ALA A 416 -18.29 4.23 -2.73
N SER A 417 -17.75 5.35 -2.27
CA SER A 417 -16.75 6.08 -3.03
C SER A 417 -15.41 6.13 -2.31
N TYR A 418 -14.34 6.31 -3.10
CA TYR A 418 -12.96 6.27 -2.64
C TYR A 418 -12.64 4.97 -1.89
N SER A 419 -12.95 3.84 -2.54
CA SER A 419 -12.59 2.52 -2.07
C SER A 419 -11.14 2.24 -2.43
N TYR A 420 -10.35 1.89 -1.42
CA TYR A 420 -8.92 1.63 -1.58
C TYR A 420 -8.67 0.18 -1.99
N ARG A 421 -7.59 -0.03 -2.73
CA ARG A 421 -7.11 -1.37 -3.06
C ARG A 421 -6.90 -2.20 -1.80
N SER A 422 -7.06 -3.51 -1.92
CA SER A 422 -6.76 -4.46 -0.87
C SER A 422 -5.25 -4.43 -0.56
N THR A 423 -4.91 -4.46 0.73
CA THR A 423 -3.51 -4.54 1.17
C THR A 423 -3.21 -5.97 1.57
N TYR A 424 -2.05 -6.45 1.16
CA TYR A 424 -1.47 -7.68 1.66
C TYR A 424 -0.56 -7.31 2.84
N ASP A 425 -0.95 -7.67 4.05
CA ASP A 425 -0.05 -7.61 5.21
C ASP A 425 0.41 -9.02 5.55
N SER A 426 1.68 -9.17 5.94
CA SER A 426 2.31 -10.46 6.22
C SER A 426 1.53 -11.26 7.28
N GLY A 427 0.68 -12.16 6.82
CA GLY A 427 -0.16 -13.04 7.64
C GLY A 427 -1.63 -12.65 7.79
N TYR A 428 -2.04 -11.49 7.25
CA TYR A 428 -3.45 -11.10 7.20
C TYR A 428 -3.75 -10.43 5.87
N VAL A 429 -4.53 -11.07 5.05
CA VAL A 429 -5.15 -10.40 3.89
C VAL A 429 -6.31 -9.58 4.44
N THR A 430 -6.21 -8.26 4.36
CA THR A 430 -7.35 -7.41 4.64
C THR A 430 -8.23 -7.41 3.40
N PHE A 431 -9.19 -8.30 3.34
CA PHE A 431 -10.07 -8.51 2.18
C PHE A 431 -11.10 -7.41 1.97
N VAL A 432 -11.27 -6.53 2.95
CA VAL A 432 -12.29 -5.49 2.88
C VAL A 432 -11.65 -4.17 2.50
N PRO A 433 -11.83 -3.69 1.27
CA PRO A 433 -11.38 -2.36 0.91
C PRO A 433 -12.06 -1.32 1.81
N PHE A 434 -11.26 -0.40 2.32
CA PHE A 434 -11.77 0.70 3.11
C PHE A 434 -12.36 1.76 2.17
N SER A 435 -13.57 2.25 2.45
CA SER A 435 -14.17 3.37 1.76
C SER A 435 -14.22 4.60 2.66
N LEU A 436 -13.90 5.78 2.11
CA LEU A 436 -14.03 7.05 2.85
C LEU A 436 -15.49 7.51 2.93
N TYR A 437 -16.30 7.19 1.92
CA TYR A 437 -17.68 7.63 1.82
C TYR A 437 -18.57 6.49 1.36
N GLY A 438 -19.69 6.34 2.03
CA GLY A 438 -20.64 5.27 1.81
C GLY A 438 -20.36 4.04 2.68
N THR A 439 -21.29 3.13 2.66
CA THR A 439 -21.21 1.85 3.37
C THR A 439 -21.31 0.72 2.36
N TYR A 440 -20.68 -0.39 2.67
CA TYR A 440 -20.93 -1.60 1.91
C TYR A 440 -22.31 -2.14 2.29
N PRO A 441 -23.22 -2.29 1.33
CA PRO A 441 -24.60 -2.58 1.65
C PRO A 441 -24.80 -4.04 2.04
N THR A 442 -25.70 -4.25 3.01
CA THR A 442 -26.29 -5.54 3.30
C THR A 442 -27.64 -5.63 2.62
N TRP A 443 -27.92 -6.71 1.90
CA TRP A 443 -29.21 -6.92 1.26
C TRP A 443 -29.98 -8.07 1.89
N TYR A 444 -31.23 -7.81 2.28
CA TYR A 444 -32.09 -8.71 3.02
C TYR A 444 -33.12 -9.45 2.16
N GLY A 445 -32.90 -9.60 0.86
CA GLY A 445 -33.86 -10.23 -0.04
C GLY A 445 -35.16 -9.43 -0.19
N THR A 446 -35.08 -8.11 -0.13
CA THR A 446 -36.21 -7.18 -0.17
C THR A 446 -36.19 -6.34 -1.43
N ASP A 447 -37.36 -5.79 -1.82
CA ASP A 447 -37.48 -4.71 -2.80
C ASP A 447 -37.07 -3.35 -2.20
N MET A 448 -37.20 -2.28 -3.01
CA MET A 448 -36.86 -0.90 -2.60
C MET A 448 -37.79 -0.35 -1.50
N ASP A 449 -38.98 -0.93 -1.30
CA ASP A 449 -39.91 -0.58 -0.23
C ASP A 449 -39.70 -1.42 1.04
N GLY A 450 -38.71 -2.30 1.05
CA GLY A 450 -38.34 -3.18 2.17
C GLY A 450 -39.25 -4.40 2.31
N GLN A 451 -40.05 -4.75 1.28
CA GLN A 451 -40.87 -5.94 1.30
C GLN A 451 -40.05 -7.15 0.86
N VAL A 452 -40.17 -8.25 1.61
CA VAL A 452 -39.48 -9.51 1.27
C VAL A 452 -40.01 -10.03 -0.08
N LEU A 453 -39.08 -10.36 -0.97
CA LEU A 453 -39.39 -10.86 -2.29
C LEU A 453 -40.09 -12.22 -2.23
N PRO A 454 -40.96 -12.53 -3.22
CA PRO A 454 -41.60 -13.84 -3.31
C PRO A 454 -40.59 -14.96 -3.41
N SER A 455 -40.90 -16.11 -2.81
CA SER A 455 -40.06 -17.31 -2.93
C SER A 455 -39.91 -17.73 -4.39
N GLY A 456 -38.66 -18.00 -4.78
CA GLY A 456 -38.31 -18.38 -6.15
C GLY A 456 -37.94 -17.20 -7.05
N THR A 457 -37.98 -15.96 -6.56
CA THR A 457 -37.46 -14.80 -7.30
C THR A 457 -35.97 -15.01 -7.59
N LYS A 458 -35.59 -14.81 -8.84
CA LYS A 458 -34.18 -14.89 -9.28
C LYS A 458 -33.62 -13.49 -9.46
N CYS A 459 -32.47 -13.25 -8.86
CA CYS A 459 -31.84 -11.93 -8.88
C CYS A 459 -30.37 -12.04 -9.20
N THR A 460 -29.86 -11.04 -9.91
CA THR A 460 -28.43 -10.84 -10.10
C THR A 460 -27.94 -9.70 -9.19
N TYR A 461 -26.98 -10.01 -8.31
CA TYR A 461 -26.24 -9.02 -7.53
C TYR A 461 -24.97 -8.63 -8.27
N THR A 462 -24.80 -7.35 -8.54
CA THR A 462 -23.69 -6.81 -9.32
C THR A 462 -22.93 -5.78 -8.51
N ILE A 463 -21.60 -5.86 -8.53
CA ILE A 463 -20.72 -4.82 -8.04
C ILE A 463 -19.94 -4.27 -9.23
N THR A 464 -20.11 -2.97 -9.51
CA THR A 464 -19.41 -2.29 -10.60
C THR A 464 -18.43 -1.29 -10.01
N ALA A 465 -17.16 -1.41 -10.39
CA ALA A 465 -16.10 -0.49 -9.97
C ALA A 465 -15.76 0.48 -11.10
N TYR A 466 -15.59 1.74 -10.73
CA TYR A 466 -15.18 2.82 -11.63
C TYR A 466 -13.86 3.41 -11.15
N GLY A 467 -12.88 3.54 -12.03
CA GLY A 467 -11.63 4.24 -11.78
C GLY A 467 -11.76 5.76 -11.94
N GLU A 468 -10.66 6.49 -11.69
CA GLU A 468 -10.61 7.93 -11.95
C GLU A 468 -10.77 8.21 -13.45
N GLY A 469 -11.70 9.13 -13.80
CA GLY A 469 -11.99 9.48 -15.19
C GLY A 469 -12.95 8.55 -15.94
N GLU A 470 -13.34 7.41 -15.37
CA GLU A 470 -14.26 6.44 -15.99
C GLU A 470 -15.75 6.76 -15.70
N TYR A 471 -15.98 7.55 -14.64
CA TYR A 471 -17.32 7.99 -14.27
C TYR A 471 -17.48 9.48 -14.61
N GLY A 472 -18.17 9.75 -15.69
CA GLY A 472 -18.47 11.10 -16.19
C GLY A 472 -19.89 11.52 -15.96
#